data_264f4a963f675b75ab1ab7c193730ec6
#
_entry.id   264f4a963f675b75ab1ab7c193730ec6
#
_cell.length_a   1.000
_cell.length_b   1.000
_cell.length_c   1.000
_cell.angle_alpha   90.00
_cell.angle_beta   90.00
_cell.angle_gamma   90.00
#
_symmetry.space_group_name_H-M   'P 1'
#
loop_
_entity.id
_entity.type
_entity.pdbx_description
1 polymer ?
#
loop_
_entity_poly.entity_id
_entity_poly.type
_entity_poly.pdbx_seq_one_letter_code
_entity_poly.pdbx_strand_id
1 'polypeptide(L)'
;NKPYTGSEATEFYLARVYSLAKHVKHQLPIVIDSFRAEELSTLREDLALPLYEELQNQVILSATLKGQEAGKYDERTDVHSIDFSGYAVNHLLSEDYVEQFMRKLESFNVKLNVK
;
A
#
# COMPACT_ATOMS: atom_id res chain seq x y z
N ASN A 1 11.20 3.92 29.52
CA ASN A 1 10.89 3.93 28.07
C ASN A 1 9.43 4.32 27.94
N LYS A 2 9.15 5.53 27.45
CA LYS A 2 7.78 5.89 27.04
C LYS A 2 7.47 5.10 25.78
N PRO A 3 6.34 4.41 25.69
CA PRO A 3 5.92 3.79 24.44
C PRO A 3 5.64 4.91 23.43
N TYR A 4 6.03 4.68 22.18
CA TYR A 4 5.64 5.56 21.07
C TYR A 4 4.12 5.53 20.94
N THR A 5 3.48 6.68 20.72
CA THR A 5 2.03 6.82 20.58
C THR A 5 1.70 7.63 19.34
N GLY A 6 0.55 7.35 18.75
CA GLY A 6 0.04 8.11 17.60
C GLY A 6 0.99 8.11 16.41
N SER A 7 1.17 9.27 15.80
CA SER A 7 1.99 9.46 14.61
C SER A 7 3.46 9.05 14.78
N GLU A 8 4.02 9.15 15.99
CA GLU A 8 5.40 8.71 16.26
C GLU A 8 5.55 7.19 16.10
N ALA A 9 4.54 6.42 16.50
CA ALA A 9 4.56 4.96 16.33
C ALA A 9 4.53 4.59 14.83
N THR A 10 3.71 5.28 14.04
CA THR A 10 3.63 5.08 12.60
C THR A 10 4.95 5.45 11.91
N GLU A 11 5.55 6.58 12.26
CA GLU A 11 6.86 6.98 11.72
C GLU A 11 7.95 5.96 12.04
N PHE A 12 8.00 5.51 13.28
CA PHE A 12 8.96 4.50 13.70
C PHE A 12 8.76 3.17 12.95
N TYR A 13 7.50 2.77 12.75
CA TYR A 13 7.18 1.59 11.96
C TYR A 13 7.65 1.74 10.50
N LEU A 14 7.31 2.85 9.85
CA LEU A 14 7.74 3.14 8.48
C LEU A 14 9.28 3.16 8.37
N ALA A 15 9.96 3.86 9.28
CA ALA A 15 11.42 3.90 9.29
C ALA A 15 12.04 2.50 9.45
N ARG A 16 11.44 1.63 10.26
CA ARG A 16 11.88 0.24 10.44
C ARG A 16 11.71 -0.58 9.17
N VAL A 17 10.53 -0.49 8.53
CA VAL A 17 10.26 -1.22 7.28
C VAL A 17 11.21 -0.78 6.19
N TYR A 18 11.40 0.54 6.02
CA TYR A 18 12.36 1.10 5.07
C TYR A 18 13.79 0.59 5.34
N SER A 19 14.26 0.68 6.59
CA SER A 19 15.61 0.24 6.96
C SER A 19 15.81 -1.24 6.67
N LEU A 20 14.84 -2.07 6.99
CA LEU A 20 14.87 -3.51 6.69
C LEU A 20 14.93 -3.75 5.18
N ALA A 21 14.06 -3.13 4.41
CA ALA A 21 14.02 -3.28 2.96
C ALA A 21 15.32 -2.84 2.28
N LYS A 22 15.94 -1.76 2.78
CA LYS A 22 17.20 -1.26 2.26
C LYS A 22 18.39 -2.17 2.55
N HIS A 23 18.38 -2.87 3.68
CA HIS A 23 19.49 -3.73 4.11
C HIS A 23 19.29 -5.20 3.68
N VAL A 24 18.07 -5.69 3.70
CA VAL A 24 17.74 -7.05 3.24
C VAL A 24 17.40 -6.98 1.75
N LYS A 25 18.41 -7.18 0.92
CA LYS A 25 18.24 -7.19 -0.54
C LYS A 25 17.34 -8.35 -0.97
N HIS A 26 16.10 -8.09 -1.25
CA HIS A 26 15.11 -9.04 -1.78
C HIS A 26 14.32 -8.41 -2.93
N GLN A 27 13.69 -9.23 -3.74
CA GLN A 27 12.87 -8.79 -4.87
C GLN A 27 11.36 -8.88 -4.58
N LEU A 28 10.97 -9.20 -3.35
CA LEU A 28 9.57 -9.30 -2.96
C LEU A 28 8.95 -7.91 -2.83
N PRO A 29 7.66 -7.75 -3.14
CA PRO A 29 6.96 -6.49 -2.89
C PRO A 29 6.90 -6.18 -1.39
N ILE A 30 6.93 -4.91 -1.07
CA ILE A 30 6.75 -4.38 0.28
C ILE A 30 5.31 -3.92 0.39
N VAL A 31 4.55 -4.52 1.29
CA VAL A 31 3.15 -4.16 1.52
C VAL A 31 3.02 -3.52 2.89
N ILE A 32 2.52 -2.29 2.92
CA ILE A 32 2.25 -1.54 4.15
C ILE A 32 0.76 -1.23 4.18
N ASP A 33 0.04 -1.97 4.99
CA ASP A 33 -1.38 -1.72 5.21
C ASP A 33 -1.59 -0.56 6.16
N SER A 34 -2.54 0.30 5.80
CA SER A 34 -2.93 1.46 6.62
C SER A 34 -1.74 2.37 6.98
N PHE A 35 -0.89 2.71 6.01
CA PHE A 35 0.33 3.50 6.27
C PHE A 35 0.05 4.88 6.90
N ARG A 36 -1.21 5.33 6.92
CA ARG A 36 -1.69 6.56 7.58
C ARG A 36 -2.53 6.29 8.83
N ALA A 37 -2.45 5.09 9.41
CA ALA A 37 -3.36 4.65 10.49
C ALA A 37 -3.44 5.64 11.67
N GLU A 38 -2.36 6.28 12.02
CA GLU A 38 -2.24 7.16 13.19
C GLU A 38 -2.12 8.65 12.77
N GLU A 39 -2.93 9.08 11.81
CA GLU A 39 -2.99 10.48 11.35
C GLU A 39 -1.61 11.07 10.99
N LEU A 40 -0.86 10.34 10.18
CA LEU A 40 0.40 10.83 9.64
C LEU A 40 0.16 12.18 8.96
N SER A 41 0.85 13.23 9.43
CA SER A 41 0.68 14.55 8.84
C SER A 41 1.16 14.57 7.39
N THR A 42 0.56 15.42 6.56
CA THR A 42 0.95 15.56 5.15
C THR A 42 2.46 15.81 4.99
N LEU A 43 3.04 16.66 5.86
CA LEU A 43 4.48 16.93 5.84
C LEU A 43 5.32 15.65 6.05
N ARG A 44 4.94 14.80 6.98
CA ARG A 44 5.65 13.55 7.28
C ARG A 44 5.46 12.50 6.20
N GLU A 45 4.28 12.47 5.61
CA GLU A 45 3.98 11.65 4.45
C GLU A 45 4.85 12.04 3.25
N ASP A 46 4.95 13.34 2.95
CA ASP A 46 5.79 13.87 1.87
C ASP A 46 7.28 13.62 2.08
N LEU A 47 7.70 13.43 3.32
CA LEU A 47 9.07 13.00 3.63
C LEU A 47 9.25 11.48 3.52
N ALA A 48 8.23 10.70 3.82
CA ALA A 48 8.32 9.24 3.83
C ALA A 48 8.22 8.63 2.42
N LEU A 49 7.29 9.10 1.59
CA LEU A 49 7.05 8.52 0.27
C LEU A 49 8.29 8.49 -0.64
N PRO A 50 9.08 9.57 -0.77
CA PRO A 50 10.29 9.55 -1.59
C PRO A 50 11.33 8.52 -1.12
N LEU A 51 11.40 8.24 0.19
CA LEU A 51 12.31 7.21 0.69
C LEU A 51 11.92 5.81 0.18
N TYR A 52 10.63 5.53 0.08
CA TYR A 52 10.15 4.26 -0.46
C TYR A 52 10.30 4.18 -1.98
N GLU A 53 10.23 5.30 -2.70
CA GLU A 53 10.52 5.37 -4.13
C GLU A 53 11.98 5.01 -4.45
N GLU A 54 12.92 5.31 -3.55
CA GLU A 54 14.33 4.93 -3.71
C GLU A 54 14.56 3.41 -3.64
N LEU A 55 13.60 2.64 -3.13
CA LEU A 55 13.70 1.19 -3.06
C LEU A 55 13.47 0.59 -4.44
N GLN A 56 14.27 -0.43 -4.79
CA GLN A 56 14.08 -1.16 -6.06
C GLN A 56 12.92 -2.17 -6.02
N ASN A 57 12.18 -2.19 -4.94
CA ASN A 57 11.06 -3.09 -4.71
C ASN A 57 9.76 -2.43 -5.17
N GLN A 58 8.80 -3.22 -5.62
CA GLN A 58 7.44 -2.74 -5.69
C GLN A 58 6.94 -2.44 -4.28
N VAL A 59 6.45 -1.22 -4.06
CA VAL A 59 5.87 -0.81 -2.77
C VAL A 59 4.36 -0.62 -2.96
N ILE A 60 3.59 -1.27 -2.10
CA ILE A 60 2.12 -1.20 -2.09
C ILE A 60 1.71 -0.62 -0.74
N LEU A 61 1.09 0.56 -0.79
CA LEU A 61 0.61 1.27 0.39
C LEU A 61 -0.91 1.32 0.37
N SER A 62 -1.58 0.92 1.43
CA SER A 62 -3.00 1.16 1.57
C SER A 62 -3.26 2.34 2.52
N ALA A 63 -4.28 3.13 2.21
CA ALA A 63 -4.71 4.23 3.06
C ALA A 63 -6.22 4.42 2.97
N THR A 64 -6.83 4.80 4.09
CA THR A 64 -8.21 5.30 4.10
C THR A 64 -8.18 6.81 4.07
N LEU A 65 -8.69 7.40 2.99
CA LEU A 65 -8.80 8.86 2.83
C LEU A 65 -10.14 9.34 3.40
N LYS A 66 -10.11 10.45 4.12
CA LYS A 66 -11.33 11.16 4.52
C LYS A 66 -11.86 11.93 3.31
N GLY A 67 -13.18 12.21 3.27
CA GLY A 67 -13.79 12.84 2.09
C GLY A 67 -13.12 14.11 1.58
N GLN A 68 -12.50 14.90 2.47
CA GLN A 68 -11.73 16.10 2.11
C GLN A 68 -10.38 15.79 1.44
N GLU A 69 -9.90 14.57 1.54
CA GLU A 69 -8.64 14.09 0.98
C GLU A 69 -8.85 13.23 -0.28
N ALA A 70 -10.09 13.11 -0.75
CA ALA A 70 -10.39 12.37 -1.98
C ALA A 70 -9.54 12.93 -3.14
N GLY A 71 -8.91 12.04 -3.90
CA GLY A 71 -8.05 12.45 -5.02
C GLY A 71 -6.67 12.99 -4.63
N LYS A 72 -6.29 12.99 -3.35
CA LYS A 72 -5.01 13.54 -2.86
C LYS A 72 -3.78 13.00 -3.62
N TYR A 73 -3.84 11.77 -4.09
CA TYR A 73 -2.72 11.12 -4.78
C TYR A 73 -2.82 11.14 -6.30
N ASP A 74 -3.93 11.63 -6.86
CA ASP A 74 -4.19 11.53 -8.31
C ASP A 74 -3.23 12.39 -9.15
N GLU A 75 -2.76 13.50 -8.58
CA GLU A 75 -1.82 14.41 -9.23
C GLU A 75 -0.34 14.08 -8.95
N ARG A 76 -0.08 13.09 -8.11
CA ARG A 76 1.30 12.71 -7.79
C ARG A 76 1.90 11.86 -8.90
N THR A 77 3.13 12.19 -9.30
CA THR A 77 3.87 11.47 -10.35
C THR A 77 4.71 10.32 -9.80
N ASP A 78 4.94 10.30 -8.50
CA ASP A 78 5.75 9.32 -7.77
C ASP A 78 4.93 8.11 -7.27
N VAL A 79 3.59 8.18 -7.36
CA VAL A 79 2.71 7.09 -6.97
C VAL A 79 1.70 6.78 -8.06
N HIS A 80 1.30 5.51 -8.17
CA HIS A 80 0.15 5.08 -8.96
C HIS A 80 -1.03 4.85 -8.02
N SER A 81 -2.00 5.78 -8.04
CA SER A 81 -3.19 5.71 -7.19
C SER A 81 -4.24 4.77 -7.77
N ILE A 82 -4.82 3.93 -6.92
CA ILE A 82 -5.99 3.10 -7.25
C ILE A 82 -7.07 3.39 -6.21
N ASP A 83 -8.14 4.05 -6.65
CA ASP A 83 -9.27 4.38 -5.78
C ASP A 83 -10.32 3.26 -5.79
N PHE A 84 -10.55 2.67 -4.62
CA PHE A 84 -11.57 1.64 -4.42
C PHE A 84 -12.92 2.20 -3.93
N SER A 85 -13.04 3.49 -3.67
CA SER A 85 -14.26 4.10 -3.11
C SER A 85 -15.48 3.99 -4.04
N GLY A 86 -15.25 3.91 -5.34
CA GLY A 86 -16.30 3.75 -6.36
C GLY A 86 -16.89 2.35 -6.49
N TYR A 87 -16.30 1.36 -5.84
CA TYR A 87 -16.81 -0.01 -5.91
C TYR A 87 -17.92 -0.23 -4.89
N ALA A 88 -19.09 -0.64 -5.36
CA ALA A 88 -20.31 -0.78 -4.55
C ALA A 88 -20.24 -1.86 -3.46
N VAL A 89 -19.26 -2.73 -3.51
CA VAL A 89 -19.05 -3.82 -2.54
C VAL A 89 -17.55 -3.98 -2.31
N ASN A 90 -17.16 -4.32 -1.08
CA ASN A 90 -15.76 -4.59 -0.69
C ASN A 90 -15.20 -5.87 -1.36
N HIS A 91 -15.21 -5.91 -2.68
CA HIS A 91 -14.60 -6.99 -3.44
C HIS A 91 -13.16 -6.61 -3.81
N LEU A 92 -12.24 -7.47 -3.45
CA LEU A 92 -10.84 -7.35 -3.84
C LEU A 92 -10.66 -7.43 -5.37
N LEU A 93 -11.61 -8.09 -6.04
CA LEU A 93 -11.69 -8.19 -7.50
C LEU A 93 -13.13 -7.90 -7.92
N SER A 94 -13.33 -7.03 -8.91
CA SER A 94 -14.64 -6.89 -9.53
C SER A 94 -14.97 -8.17 -10.30
N GLU A 95 -16.26 -8.51 -10.40
CA GLU A 95 -16.73 -9.70 -11.12
C GLU A 95 -16.20 -9.72 -12.57
N ASP A 96 -16.06 -8.55 -13.19
CA ASP A 96 -15.56 -8.39 -14.56
C ASP A 96 -14.13 -8.90 -14.77
N TYR A 97 -13.32 -8.92 -13.72
CA TYR A 97 -11.92 -9.36 -13.79
C TYR A 97 -11.69 -10.77 -13.26
N VAL A 98 -12.67 -11.39 -12.64
CA VAL A 98 -12.53 -12.74 -12.06
C VAL A 98 -12.10 -13.76 -13.13
N GLU A 99 -12.73 -13.76 -14.30
CA GLU A 99 -12.36 -14.69 -15.38
C GLU A 99 -10.92 -14.46 -15.86
N GLN A 100 -10.52 -13.21 -16.05
CA GLN A 100 -9.16 -12.88 -16.48
C GLN A 100 -8.13 -13.31 -15.44
N PHE A 101 -8.44 -13.08 -14.18
CA PHE A 101 -7.59 -13.50 -13.06
C PHE A 101 -7.48 -15.02 -13.00
N MET A 102 -8.60 -15.74 -13.11
CA MET A 102 -8.60 -17.20 -13.10
C MET A 102 -7.79 -17.79 -14.27
N ARG A 103 -7.97 -17.28 -15.49
CA ARG A 103 -7.17 -17.69 -16.65
C ARG A 103 -5.66 -17.44 -16.41
N LYS A 104 -5.32 -16.34 -15.75
CA LYS A 104 -3.93 -16.02 -15.43
C LYS A 104 -3.35 -17.00 -14.42
N LEU A 105 -4.11 -17.35 -13.37
CA LEU A 105 -3.69 -18.34 -12.38
C LEU A 105 -3.51 -19.73 -13.01
N GLU A 106 -4.41 -20.15 -13.88
CA GLU A 106 -4.29 -21.41 -14.62
C GLU A 106 -3.01 -21.46 -15.46
N SER A 107 -2.63 -20.32 -16.07
CA SER A 107 -1.38 -20.23 -16.83
C SER A 107 -0.13 -20.47 -15.98
N PHE A 108 -0.23 -20.28 -14.66
CA PHE A 108 0.83 -20.56 -13.68
C PHE A 108 0.65 -21.94 -13.00
N ASN A 109 -0.27 -22.80 -13.48
CA ASN A 109 -0.63 -24.07 -12.86
C ASN A 109 -1.15 -23.96 -11.41
N VAL A 110 -1.69 -22.80 -11.04
CA VAL A 110 -2.31 -22.60 -9.73
C VAL A 110 -3.79 -22.95 -9.82
N LYS A 111 -4.22 -23.99 -9.07
CA LYS A 111 -5.64 -24.35 -8.96
C LYS A 111 -6.18 -23.76 -7.65
N LEU A 112 -7.12 -22.84 -7.75
CA LEU A 112 -7.89 -22.39 -6.59
C LEU A 112 -9.10 -23.33 -6.41
N ASN A 113 -9.17 -23.94 -5.22
CA ASN A 113 -10.39 -24.63 -4.80
C ASN A 113 -11.37 -23.56 -4.27
N VAL A 114 -12.19 -23.01 -5.18
CA VAL A 114 -13.29 -22.14 -4.77
C VAL A 114 -14.38 -23.05 -4.22
N LYS A 115 -14.67 -22.95 -2.91
CA LYS A 115 -15.82 -23.59 -2.27
C LYS A 115 -17.04 -22.67 -2.38
#